data_0e19dec6554b2a435a26461ab2df45eb
#
_entry.id   0e19dec6554b2a435a26461ab2df45eb
#
_cell.length_a   1.000
_cell.length_b   1.000
_cell.length_c   1.000
_cell.angle_alpha   90.00
_cell.angle_beta   90.00
_cell.angle_gamma   90.00
#
_symmetry.space_group_name_H-M   'P 1'
#
loop_
_entity.id
_entity.type
_entity.pdbx_description
1 polymer ?
#
loop_
_entity_poly.entity_id
_entity_poly.type
_entity_poly.pdbx_seq_one_letter_code
_entity_poly.pdbx_strand_id
1 'polypeptide(L)'
;YQNSVTLLGDTELQGTNGTISGSLDGGNNSLTLDFSELTTINGSSGVTNLQNLTSVGDVALGGLIVTNGIQEYQQNISLISNTTLQGSAGILGGSFDGGSHDFTMNFATTTTIGGGISNVANFTSVGAVDVTSDIATTGSQEYQNLVRLNANATFTGTSGTFTGGLDGNGNDLTLNFSSITTIDGNNVFSNLGSLTSHGDVNLNGTIVTANVQTYEAN
;
A
#
# COMPACT_ATOMS: atom_id res chain seq x y z
N TYR A 1 23.27 -10.81 -1.32
CA TYR A 1 23.24 -11.96 -0.42
C TYR A 1 22.27 -13.01 -0.97
N GLN A 2 22.81 -14.17 -1.40
CA GLN A 2 22.03 -15.29 -1.98
C GLN A 2 21.77 -16.42 -0.97
N ASN A 3 22.48 -16.42 0.15
CA ASN A 3 22.31 -17.38 1.25
C ASN A 3 21.56 -16.74 2.40
N SER A 4 21.32 -17.52 3.47
CA SER A 4 20.70 -17.01 4.69
C SER A 4 21.56 -15.93 5.35
N VAL A 5 20.91 -14.85 5.76
CA VAL A 5 21.51 -13.75 6.52
C VAL A 5 20.81 -13.69 7.87
N THR A 6 21.58 -13.56 8.95
CA THR A 6 21.05 -13.30 10.29
C THR A 6 21.68 -12.04 10.84
N LEU A 7 20.87 -11.12 11.33
CA LEU A 7 21.34 -9.90 11.98
C LEU A 7 21.61 -10.18 13.47
N LEU A 8 22.80 -9.80 13.93
CA LEU A 8 23.19 -9.92 15.34
C LEU A 8 23.08 -8.59 16.10
N GLY A 9 22.69 -7.52 15.43
CA GLY A 9 22.47 -6.18 15.93
C GLY A 9 21.82 -5.33 14.84
N ASP A 10 21.43 -4.10 15.19
CA ASP A 10 20.96 -3.13 14.21
C ASP A 10 22.01 -2.95 13.13
N THR A 11 21.61 -3.04 11.87
CA THR A 11 22.53 -3.14 10.73
C THR A 11 22.16 -2.12 9.67
N GLU A 12 23.17 -1.44 9.15
CA GLU A 12 23.07 -0.61 7.96
C GLU A 12 23.94 -1.19 6.85
N LEU A 13 23.35 -1.37 5.66
CA LEU A 13 24.04 -1.80 4.45
C LEU A 13 24.07 -0.64 3.47
N GLN A 14 25.26 -0.22 3.06
CA GLN A 14 25.47 0.91 2.15
C GLN A 14 26.18 0.46 0.87
N GLY A 15 25.88 1.16 -0.23
CA GLY A 15 26.53 0.91 -1.51
C GLY A 15 25.77 1.52 -2.68
N THR A 16 26.10 1.06 -3.88
CA THR A 16 25.41 1.50 -5.11
C THR A 16 24.13 0.68 -5.32
N ASN A 17 24.25 -0.64 -5.30
CA ASN A 17 23.15 -1.57 -5.44
C ASN A 17 23.19 -2.66 -4.36
N GLY A 18 22.04 -3.07 -3.90
CA GLY A 18 21.90 -4.15 -2.93
C GLY A 18 20.96 -5.26 -3.42
N THR A 19 21.29 -6.51 -3.14
CA THR A 19 20.38 -7.64 -3.44
C THR A 19 20.32 -8.60 -2.26
N ILE A 20 19.11 -8.86 -1.77
CA ILE A 20 18.78 -9.86 -0.76
C ILE A 20 17.83 -10.85 -1.43
N SER A 21 18.33 -12.00 -1.88
CA SER A 21 17.54 -13.06 -2.52
C SER A 21 17.48 -14.36 -1.72
N GLY A 22 18.29 -14.46 -0.66
CA GLY A 22 18.18 -15.53 0.35
C GLY A 22 17.21 -15.17 1.48
N SER A 23 17.09 -16.06 2.46
CA SER A 23 16.35 -15.75 3.67
C SER A 23 17.08 -14.69 4.53
N LEU A 24 16.31 -13.82 5.17
CA LEU A 24 16.84 -12.86 6.14
C LEU A 24 16.08 -12.99 7.45
N ASP A 25 16.83 -13.30 8.51
CA ASP A 25 16.34 -13.28 9.90
C ASP A 25 16.88 -12.05 10.60
N GLY A 26 16.02 -11.12 10.95
CA GLY A 26 16.40 -9.89 11.63
C GLY A 26 16.82 -10.07 13.08
N GLY A 27 16.48 -11.19 13.73
CA GLY A 27 16.79 -11.41 15.16
C GLY A 27 16.24 -10.30 16.08
N ASN A 28 15.12 -9.67 15.71
CA ASN A 28 14.53 -8.48 16.35
C ASN A 28 15.41 -7.21 16.25
N ASN A 29 16.33 -7.13 15.30
CA ASN A 29 17.12 -5.94 15.04
C ASN A 29 16.55 -5.18 13.83
N SER A 30 16.90 -3.89 13.71
CA SER A 30 16.52 -3.04 12.60
C SER A 30 17.51 -3.18 11.44
N LEU A 31 17.00 -3.07 10.21
CA LEU A 31 17.81 -3.05 8.99
C LEU A 31 17.57 -1.76 8.21
N THR A 32 18.66 -1.05 7.92
CA THR A 32 18.67 0.09 7.00
C THR A 32 19.41 -0.30 5.73
N LEU A 33 18.79 -0.06 4.58
CA LEU A 33 19.33 -0.30 3.25
C LEU A 33 19.54 1.07 2.57
N ASP A 34 20.79 1.55 2.61
CA ASP A 34 21.19 2.84 2.06
C ASP A 34 22.00 2.62 0.76
N PHE A 35 21.30 2.22 -0.28
CA PHE A 35 21.88 2.05 -1.61
C PHE A 35 21.47 3.21 -2.50
N SER A 36 22.45 3.82 -3.18
CA SER A 36 22.22 5.03 -3.99
C SER A 36 21.45 4.79 -5.30
N GLU A 37 21.35 3.55 -5.75
CA GLU A 37 20.55 3.14 -6.92
C GLU A 37 19.45 2.18 -6.47
N LEU A 38 19.55 0.89 -6.80
CA LEU A 38 18.47 -0.07 -6.58
C LEU A 38 18.80 -1.07 -5.46
N THR A 39 17.87 -1.20 -4.54
CA THR A 39 17.82 -2.34 -3.62
C THR A 39 16.83 -3.38 -4.13
N THR A 40 17.21 -4.64 -4.21
CA THR A 40 16.30 -5.74 -4.52
C THR A 40 16.12 -6.62 -3.29
N ILE A 41 14.86 -6.79 -2.85
CA ILE A 41 14.50 -7.69 -1.75
C ILE A 41 13.54 -8.73 -2.30
N ASN A 42 14.01 -9.97 -2.44
CA ASN A 42 13.16 -11.09 -2.82
C ASN A 42 12.77 -11.89 -1.58
N GLY A 43 11.61 -11.59 -1.02
CA GLY A 43 11.06 -12.26 0.16
C GLY A 43 10.53 -13.66 -0.05
N SER A 44 10.73 -14.28 -1.21
CA SER A 44 10.28 -15.67 -1.47
C SER A 44 10.93 -16.70 -0.54
N SER A 45 12.12 -16.41 -0.04
CA SER A 45 12.83 -17.23 0.96
C SER A 45 12.58 -16.79 2.40
N GLY A 46 11.76 -15.75 2.62
CA GLY A 46 11.39 -15.17 3.91
C GLY A 46 12.35 -14.06 4.36
N VAL A 47 11.76 -12.88 4.58
CA VAL A 47 12.40 -11.75 5.29
C VAL A 47 11.56 -11.53 6.54
N THR A 48 12.09 -11.93 7.69
CA THR A 48 11.31 -12.05 8.94
C THR A 48 12.08 -11.56 10.15
N ASN A 49 11.38 -11.41 11.27
CA ASN A 49 11.95 -11.04 12.58
C ASN A 49 12.75 -9.73 12.57
N LEU A 50 12.48 -8.84 11.62
CA LEU A 50 13.02 -7.48 11.66
C LEU A 50 12.26 -6.65 12.70
N GLN A 51 12.96 -5.82 13.49
CA GLN A 51 12.30 -4.80 14.31
C GLN A 51 11.74 -3.72 13.38
N ASN A 52 12.58 -3.09 12.57
CA ASN A 52 12.18 -2.13 11.53
C ASN A 52 12.96 -2.43 10.24
N LEU A 53 12.38 -2.00 9.11
CA LEU A 53 13.05 -1.98 7.82
C LEU A 53 12.97 -0.58 7.23
N THR A 54 14.11 0.00 6.86
CA THR A 54 14.18 1.28 6.14
C THR A 54 14.94 1.07 4.83
N SER A 55 14.34 1.47 3.69
CA SER A 55 15.03 1.57 2.40
C SER A 55 15.11 3.04 2.00
N VAL A 56 16.34 3.54 1.84
CA VAL A 56 16.61 4.95 1.54
C VAL A 56 16.52 5.22 0.04
N GLY A 57 17.05 4.33 -0.81
CA GLY A 57 16.98 4.43 -2.26
C GLY A 57 15.78 3.69 -2.86
N ASP A 58 15.73 3.64 -4.19
CA ASP A 58 14.72 2.87 -4.92
C ASP A 58 14.78 1.39 -4.53
N VAL A 59 13.60 0.75 -4.48
CA VAL A 59 13.51 -0.65 -4.06
C VAL A 59 12.63 -1.51 -4.96
N ALA A 60 13.12 -2.71 -5.27
CA ALA A 60 12.36 -3.77 -5.95
C ALA A 60 12.00 -4.85 -4.93
N LEU A 61 10.71 -5.10 -4.73
CA LEU A 61 10.18 -5.98 -3.69
C LEU A 61 9.50 -7.22 -4.29
N GLY A 62 9.66 -8.36 -3.64
CA GLY A 62 8.93 -9.58 -3.97
C GLY A 62 8.71 -10.47 -2.76
N GLY A 63 7.57 -11.19 -2.73
CA GLY A 63 7.26 -12.16 -1.69
C GLY A 63 6.80 -11.54 -0.36
N LEU A 64 7.07 -12.22 0.74
CA LEU A 64 6.63 -11.82 2.08
C LEU A 64 7.76 -11.12 2.84
N ILE A 65 7.49 -9.90 3.32
CA ILE A 65 8.42 -9.11 4.13
C ILE A 65 7.73 -8.77 5.46
N VAL A 66 8.28 -9.25 6.57
CA VAL A 66 7.68 -9.14 7.91
C VAL A 66 8.58 -8.37 8.86
N THR A 67 8.03 -7.34 9.48
CA THR A 67 8.65 -6.61 10.59
C THR A 67 7.75 -6.63 11.82
N ASN A 68 8.34 -6.51 13.01
CA ASN A 68 7.58 -6.27 14.24
C ASN A 68 7.14 -4.80 14.36
N GLY A 69 7.95 -3.89 13.82
CA GLY A 69 7.74 -2.45 13.81
C GLY A 69 7.39 -1.91 12.42
N ILE A 70 8.05 -0.83 12.03
CA ILE A 70 7.75 -0.04 10.83
C ILE A 70 8.51 -0.58 9.62
N GLN A 71 7.87 -0.52 8.46
CA GLN A 71 8.54 -0.58 7.16
C GLN A 71 8.46 0.79 6.50
N GLU A 72 9.62 1.37 6.18
CA GLU A 72 9.74 2.68 5.52
C GLU A 72 10.50 2.55 4.21
N TYR A 73 9.88 3.00 3.13
CA TYR A 73 10.45 3.05 1.79
C TYR A 73 10.41 4.51 1.33
N GLN A 74 11.58 5.17 1.33
CA GLN A 74 11.67 6.62 1.15
C GLN A 74 11.58 7.05 -0.32
N GLN A 75 11.96 6.17 -1.26
CA GLN A 75 11.95 6.43 -2.70
C GLN A 75 10.99 5.47 -3.42
N ASN A 76 11.15 5.33 -4.74
CA ASN A 76 10.24 4.56 -5.56
C ASN A 76 10.29 3.06 -5.24
N ILE A 77 9.15 2.42 -5.35
CA ILE A 77 8.96 1.00 -5.12
C ILE A 77 8.51 0.35 -6.43
N SER A 78 9.11 -0.78 -6.78
CA SER A 78 8.63 -1.66 -7.85
C SER A 78 8.42 -3.07 -7.33
N LEU A 79 7.44 -3.79 -7.87
CA LEU A 79 7.26 -5.21 -7.54
C LEU A 79 7.88 -6.10 -8.59
N ILE A 80 8.56 -7.17 -8.14
CA ILE A 80 9.14 -8.22 -8.99
C ILE A 80 8.38 -9.55 -8.89
N SER A 81 7.42 -9.64 -7.98
CA SER A 81 6.47 -10.75 -7.79
C SER A 81 5.32 -10.28 -6.90
N ASN A 82 4.30 -11.11 -6.73
CA ASN A 82 3.26 -10.85 -5.72
C ASN A 82 3.89 -10.60 -4.37
N THR A 83 3.49 -9.51 -3.71
CA THR A 83 4.17 -9.01 -2.52
C THR A 83 3.19 -8.76 -1.38
N THR A 84 3.58 -9.19 -0.18
CA THR A 84 2.90 -8.87 1.07
C THR A 84 3.87 -8.18 2.01
N LEU A 85 3.53 -6.98 2.45
CA LEU A 85 4.21 -6.25 3.50
C LEU A 85 3.42 -6.39 4.79
N GLN A 86 4.06 -6.86 5.86
CA GLN A 86 3.42 -7.07 7.15
C GLN A 86 4.24 -6.44 8.28
N GLY A 87 3.58 -5.70 9.18
CA GLY A 87 4.24 -5.02 10.28
C GLY A 87 3.29 -4.24 11.17
N SER A 88 3.82 -3.32 11.96
CA SER A 88 2.98 -2.43 12.75
C SER A 88 2.45 -1.26 11.92
N ALA A 89 3.30 -0.62 11.12
CA ALA A 89 2.95 0.50 10.24
C ALA A 89 3.80 0.47 8.96
N GLY A 90 3.31 1.10 7.89
CA GLY A 90 4.02 1.26 6.63
C GLY A 90 4.14 2.73 6.22
N ILE A 91 5.25 3.10 5.58
CA ILE A 91 5.46 4.40 4.93
C ILE A 91 5.99 4.13 3.52
N LEU A 92 5.17 4.41 2.51
CA LEU A 92 5.52 4.32 1.10
C LEU A 92 5.69 5.74 0.57
N GLY A 93 6.92 6.27 0.60
CA GLY A 93 7.21 7.68 0.35
C GLY A 93 7.18 8.07 -1.12
N GLY A 94 7.70 7.20 -2.00
CA GLY A 94 7.78 7.43 -3.44
C GLY A 94 6.62 6.84 -4.24
N SER A 95 6.73 6.88 -5.56
CA SER A 95 5.79 6.21 -6.48
C SER A 95 5.92 4.69 -6.35
N PHE A 96 4.80 4.00 -6.64
CA PHE A 96 4.71 2.54 -6.55
C PHE A 96 4.29 1.96 -7.90
N ASP A 97 5.15 1.11 -8.48
CA ASP A 97 4.85 0.34 -9.70
C ASP A 97 4.67 -1.15 -9.35
N GLY A 98 3.46 -1.64 -9.49
CA GLY A 98 3.11 -3.03 -9.18
C GLY A 98 3.62 -4.06 -10.19
N GLY A 99 4.11 -3.65 -11.37
CA GLY A 99 4.62 -4.60 -12.38
C GLY A 99 3.61 -5.68 -12.78
N SER A 100 2.31 -5.43 -12.65
CA SER A 100 1.20 -6.38 -12.85
C SER A 100 1.16 -7.52 -11.81
N HIS A 101 1.71 -7.31 -10.62
CA HIS A 101 1.66 -8.23 -9.49
C HIS A 101 0.60 -7.82 -8.46
N ASP A 102 0.16 -8.78 -7.65
CA ASP A 102 -0.71 -8.50 -6.50
C ASP A 102 0.09 -7.85 -5.37
N PHE A 103 -0.54 -6.90 -4.69
CA PHE A 103 0.04 -6.20 -3.56
C PHE A 103 -0.88 -6.21 -2.34
N THR A 104 -0.37 -6.70 -1.21
CA THR A 104 -1.08 -6.70 0.07
C THR A 104 -0.30 -5.92 1.12
N MET A 105 -0.95 -4.96 1.76
CA MET A 105 -0.48 -4.27 2.95
C MET A 105 -1.22 -4.81 4.17
N ASN A 106 -0.51 -5.54 5.02
CA ASN A 106 -1.05 -6.12 6.26
C ASN A 106 -0.38 -5.47 7.47
N PHE A 107 -0.65 -4.20 7.69
CA PHE A 107 -0.12 -3.45 8.83
C PHE A 107 -1.18 -3.32 9.94
N ALA A 108 -0.75 -3.45 11.19
CA ALA A 108 -1.65 -3.41 12.35
C ALA A 108 -2.23 -2.00 12.62
N THR A 109 -1.50 -0.97 12.21
CA THR A 109 -1.93 0.44 12.32
C THR A 109 -2.02 1.09 10.94
N THR A 110 -1.76 2.38 10.84
CA THR A 110 -1.91 3.13 9.59
C THR A 110 -0.70 2.94 8.67
N THR A 111 -0.96 2.77 7.37
CA THR A 111 0.04 2.91 6.31
C THR A 111 -0.13 4.25 5.62
N THR A 112 0.97 4.98 5.43
CA THR A 112 0.97 6.21 4.61
C THR A 112 1.41 5.89 3.19
N ILE A 113 0.58 6.25 2.21
CA ILE A 113 0.89 6.19 0.79
C ILE A 113 1.16 7.62 0.31
N GLY A 114 2.45 7.97 0.18
CA GLY A 114 2.90 9.30 -0.21
C GLY A 114 2.89 9.53 -1.72
N GLY A 115 3.17 8.50 -2.51
CA GLY A 115 3.13 8.55 -3.97
C GLY A 115 1.98 7.77 -4.58
N GLY A 116 1.75 7.92 -5.90
CA GLY A 116 0.74 7.15 -6.61
C GLY A 116 1.09 5.67 -6.70
N ILE A 117 0.06 4.82 -6.62
CA ILE A 117 0.17 3.37 -6.89
C ILE A 117 -0.35 3.10 -8.30
N SER A 118 0.45 2.40 -9.11
CA SER A 118 0.11 2.05 -10.49
C SER A 118 0.49 0.61 -10.84
N ASN A 119 -0.08 0.08 -11.93
CA ASN A 119 0.26 -1.23 -12.51
C ASN A 119 0.16 -2.40 -11.51
N VAL A 120 -0.63 -2.29 -10.46
CA VAL A 120 -0.91 -3.39 -9.53
C VAL A 120 -2.01 -4.26 -10.12
N ALA A 121 -1.89 -5.59 -10.04
CA ALA A 121 -2.96 -6.49 -10.48
C ALA A 121 -4.15 -6.38 -9.52
N ASN A 122 -4.02 -6.84 -8.28
CA ASN A 122 -5.00 -6.66 -7.22
C ASN A 122 -4.34 -6.00 -6.01
N PHE A 123 -5.05 -5.09 -5.36
CA PHE A 123 -4.57 -4.37 -4.18
C PHE A 123 -5.44 -4.67 -2.96
N THR A 124 -4.82 -5.01 -1.83
CA THR A 124 -5.50 -5.21 -0.56
C THR A 124 -4.83 -4.42 0.55
N SER A 125 -5.59 -3.57 1.24
CA SER A 125 -5.18 -2.92 2.48
C SER A 125 -5.96 -3.49 3.65
N VAL A 126 -5.26 -4.19 4.55
CA VAL A 126 -5.87 -4.81 5.75
C VAL A 126 -5.97 -3.79 6.88
N GLY A 127 -4.92 -3.03 7.14
CA GLY A 127 -4.91 -1.92 8.11
C GLY A 127 -5.46 -0.62 7.55
N ALA A 128 -5.55 0.41 8.38
CA ALA A 128 -5.92 1.74 7.94
C ALA A 128 -4.87 2.33 6.98
N VAL A 129 -5.32 3.21 6.07
CA VAL A 129 -4.44 3.81 5.07
C VAL A 129 -4.70 5.31 4.92
N ASP A 130 -3.63 6.09 4.95
CA ASP A 130 -3.60 7.51 4.62
C ASP A 130 -3.09 7.68 3.18
N VAL A 131 -3.93 8.27 2.31
CA VAL A 131 -3.68 8.35 0.86
C VAL A 131 -3.49 9.81 0.45
N THR A 132 -2.39 10.10 -0.24
CA THR A 132 -2.10 11.45 -0.76
C THR A 132 -2.09 11.53 -2.29
N SER A 133 -2.42 10.43 -2.98
CA SER A 133 -2.34 10.33 -4.45
C SER A 133 -3.28 9.27 -5.00
N ASP A 134 -3.30 9.10 -6.31
CA ASP A 134 -4.15 8.14 -7.00
C ASP A 134 -3.69 6.68 -6.79
N ILE A 135 -4.65 5.75 -6.84
CA ILE A 135 -4.39 4.30 -6.78
C ILE A 135 -5.02 3.63 -8.00
N ALA A 136 -4.18 3.03 -8.84
CA ALA A 136 -4.61 2.36 -10.07
C ALA A 136 -4.21 0.88 -10.07
N THR A 137 -5.22 0.02 -10.24
CA THR A 137 -5.06 -1.42 -10.41
C THR A 137 -5.64 -1.86 -11.76
N THR A 138 -5.18 -2.99 -12.26
CA THR A 138 -5.83 -3.64 -13.42
C THR A 138 -6.98 -4.54 -13.00
N GLY A 139 -7.02 -4.97 -11.75
CA GLY A 139 -8.05 -5.79 -11.12
C GLY A 139 -8.76 -5.07 -9.97
N SER A 140 -8.90 -5.75 -8.85
CA SER A 140 -9.66 -5.26 -7.69
C SER A 140 -8.84 -4.43 -6.72
N GLN A 141 -9.55 -3.58 -5.97
CA GLN A 141 -9.04 -2.91 -4.77
C GLN A 141 -9.92 -3.27 -3.58
N GLU A 142 -9.32 -3.68 -2.47
CA GLU A 142 -10.00 -4.01 -1.23
C GLU A 142 -9.41 -3.23 -0.06
N TYR A 143 -10.27 -2.50 0.67
CA TYR A 143 -9.94 -1.72 1.85
C TYR A 143 -10.72 -2.27 3.04
N GLN A 144 -10.03 -3.01 3.92
CA GLN A 144 -10.67 -3.69 5.05
C GLN A 144 -10.79 -2.79 6.29
N ASN A 145 -10.09 -1.65 6.31
CA ASN A 145 -10.10 -0.69 7.40
C ASN A 145 -10.21 0.75 6.88
N LEU A 146 -10.11 1.74 7.75
CA LEU A 146 -10.29 3.16 7.42
C LEU A 146 -9.36 3.62 6.29
N VAL A 147 -9.93 4.25 5.29
CA VAL A 147 -9.20 5.05 4.29
C VAL A 147 -9.33 6.52 4.65
N ARG A 148 -8.22 7.24 4.81
CA ARG A 148 -8.21 8.69 4.94
C ARG A 148 -7.56 9.33 3.73
N LEU A 149 -8.21 10.34 3.17
CA LEU A 149 -7.66 11.13 2.08
C LEU A 149 -6.92 12.34 2.65
N ASN A 150 -5.66 12.50 2.28
CA ASN A 150 -4.88 13.70 2.59
C ASN A 150 -4.70 14.62 1.37
N ALA A 151 -5.24 14.23 0.22
CA ALA A 151 -5.39 15.01 -1.00
C ALA A 151 -6.58 14.45 -1.80
N ASN A 152 -7.01 15.17 -2.86
CA ASN A 152 -7.94 14.62 -3.83
C ASN A 152 -7.36 13.35 -4.44
N ALA A 153 -8.18 12.31 -4.62
CA ALA A 153 -7.71 11.03 -5.12
C ALA A 153 -8.69 10.39 -6.10
N THR A 154 -8.12 9.65 -7.06
CA THR A 154 -8.85 8.78 -7.98
C THR A 154 -8.42 7.33 -7.75
N PHE A 155 -9.39 6.46 -7.48
CA PHE A 155 -9.15 5.02 -7.41
C PHE A 155 -9.69 4.37 -8.67
N THR A 156 -8.82 3.70 -9.43
CA THR A 156 -9.13 3.10 -10.73
C THR A 156 -8.86 1.60 -10.72
N GLY A 157 -9.79 0.81 -11.25
CA GLY A 157 -9.63 -0.64 -11.34
C GLY A 157 -10.85 -1.33 -11.96
N THR A 158 -10.94 -2.65 -11.77
CA THR A 158 -12.12 -3.41 -12.18
C THR A 158 -13.22 -3.31 -11.13
N SER A 159 -12.90 -3.48 -9.86
CA SER A 159 -13.84 -3.36 -8.74
C SER A 159 -13.19 -2.76 -7.51
N GLY A 160 -13.98 -2.05 -6.70
CA GLY A 160 -13.55 -1.51 -5.42
C GLY A 160 -14.45 -1.99 -4.29
N THR A 161 -13.86 -2.46 -3.20
CA THR A 161 -14.59 -2.89 -2.00
C THR A 161 -14.06 -2.15 -0.78
N PHE A 162 -14.95 -1.45 -0.07
CA PHE A 162 -14.65 -0.70 1.13
C PHE A 162 -15.47 -1.28 2.28
N THR A 163 -14.85 -2.10 3.12
CA THR A 163 -15.48 -2.67 4.32
C THR A 163 -15.10 -1.90 5.59
N GLY A 164 -14.07 -1.07 5.51
CA GLY A 164 -13.73 -0.08 6.54
C GLY A 164 -14.33 1.26 6.32
N GLY A 165 -14.41 2.27 6.89
CA GLY A 165 -14.94 3.61 6.56
C GLY A 165 -13.99 4.40 5.66
N LEU A 166 -14.45 5.59 5.27
CA LEU A 166 -13.62 6.55 4.57
C LEU A 166 -13.79 7.94 5.19
N ASP A 167 -12.67 8.60 5.49
CA ASP A 167 -12.60 10.00 5.91
C ASP A 167 -11.96 10.82 4.76
N GLY A 168 -12.77 11.61 4.08
CA GLY A 168 -12.32 12.46 2.98
C GLY A 168 -11.45 13.63 3.40
N ASN A 169 -11.51 14.02 4.69
CA ASN A 169 -10.76 15.15 5.24
C ASN A 169 -10.92 16.46 4.41
N GLY A 170 -12.11 16.63 3.82
CA GLY A 170 -12.46 17.76 2.94
C GLY A 170 -12.04 17.58 1.47
N ASN A 171 -11.39 16.48 1.10
CA ASN A 171 -10.92 16.20 -0.24
C ASN A 171 -11.97 15.51 -1.11
N ASP A 172 -11.83 15.61 -2.42
CA ASP A 172 -12.68 14.95 -3.41
C ASP A 172 -12.19 13.52 -3.68
N LEU A 173 -13.14 12.60 -3.88
CA LEU A 173 -12.88 11.22 -4.25
C LEU A 173 -13.56 10.88 -5.57
N THR A 174 -12.79 10.31 -6.49
CA THR A 174 -13.32 9.68 -7.70
C THR A 174 -13.08 8.16 -7.63
N LEU A 175 -14.15 7.39 -7.75
CA LEU A 175 -14.13 5.93 -7.84
C LEU A 175 -14.38 5.56 -9.30
N ASN A 176 -13.35 5.13 -10.01
CA ASN A 176 -13.41 4.80 -11.44
C ASN A 176 -13.21 3.30 -11.63
N PHE A 177 -14.21 2.51 -11.19
CA PHE A 177 -14.19 1.06 -11.32
C PHE A 177 -15.07 0.62 -12.49
N SER A 178 -14.50 -0.17 -13.41
CA SER A 178 -15.19 -0.57 -14.65
C SER A 178 -16.33 -1.58 -14.44
N SER A 179 -16.39 -2.25 -13.28
CA SER A 179 -17.46 -3.20 -12.93
C SER A 179 -18.28 -2.66 -11.77
N ILE A 180 -17.81 -2.84 -10.54
CA ILE A 180 -18.62 -2.55 -9.35
C ILE A 180 -17.80 -1.88 -8.24
N THR A 181 -18.40 -0.88 -7.61
CA THR A 181 -17.98 -0.34 -6.32
C THR A 181 -18.90 -0.86 -5.23
N THR A 182 -18.35 -1.47 -4.18
CA THR A 182 -19.10 -1.89 -3.00
C THR A 182 -18.66 -1.08 -1.79
N ILE A 183 -19.61 -0.35 -1.20
CA ILE A 183 -19.42 0.39 0.05
C ILE A 183 -20.28 -0.32 1.09
N ASP A 184 -19.64 -1.09 2.00
CA ASP A 184 -20.33 -1.92 2.97
C ASP A 184 -20.66 -1.13 4.25
N GLY A 185 -21.89 -1.22 4.63
CA GLY A 185 -22.73 -0.33 5.39
C GLY A 185 -22.61 -0.28 6.88
N ASN A 186 -21.65 -0.80 7.50
CA ASN A 186 -21.43 -0.50 8.92
C ASN A 186 -20.51 0.72 9.12
N ASN A 187 -19.98 1.26 8.03
CA ASN A 187 -18.98 2.32 8.05
C ASN A 187 -19.44 3.53 7.26
N VAL A 188 -19.03 4.70 7.71
CA VAL A 188 -19.42 5.99 7.14
C VAL A 188 -18.35 6.46 6.17
N PHE A 189 -18.76 6.87 4.97
CA PHE A 189 -17.97 7.76 4.13
C PHE A 189 -18.28 9.19 4.54
N SER A 190 -17.35 9.86 5.18
CA SER A 190 -17.54 11.18 5.80
C SER A 190 -16.51 12.20 5.34
N ASN A 191 -16.82 13.45 5.59
CA ASN A 191 -15.92 14.59 5.35
C ASN A 191 -15.38 14.66 3.92
N LEU A 192 -16.09 14.11 2.93
CA LEU A 192 -15.73 14.27 1.53
C LEU A 192 -16.08 15.68 1.05
N GLY A 193 -15.24 16.27 0.22
CA GLY A 193 -15.57 17.45 -0.57
C GLY A 193 -16.69 17.07 -1.55
N SER A 194 -16.38 16.27 -2.54
CA SER A 194 -17.32 15.65 -3.49
C SER A 194 -17.02 14.17 -3.64
N LEU A 195 -18.01 13.39 -4.08
CA LEU A 195 -17.84 12.00 -4.49
C LEU A 195 -18.32 11.84 -5.94
N THR A 196 -17.47 11.29 -6.80
CA THR A 196 -17.86 10.81 -8.13
C THR A 196 -17.61 9.32 -8.22
N SER A 197 -18.60 8.54 -8.63
CA SER A 197 -18.46 7.11 -8.86
C SER A 197 -18.92 6.75 -10.26
N HIS A 198 -18.03 6.10 -11.01
CA HIS A 198 -18.33 5.53 -12.32
C HIS A 198 -18.54 4.02 -12.19
N GLY A 199 -19.46 3.48 -12.98
CA GLY A 199 -19.86 2.08 -12.92
C GLY A 199 -20.93 1.77 -11.89
N ASP A 200 -21.27 0.49 -11.75
CA ASP A 200 -22.27 0.05 -10.81
C ASP A 200 -21.84 0.25 -9.36
N VAL A 201 -22.76 0.63 -8.48
CA VAL A 201 -22.45 0.89 -7.07
C VAL A 201 -23.43 0.14 -6.18
N ASN A 202 -22.89 -0.66 -5.26
CA ASN A 202 -23.63 -1.22 -4.13
C ASN A 202 -23.37 -0.37 -2.89
N LEU A 203 -24.41 0.33 -2.41
CA LEU A 203 -24.31 1.20 -1.25
C LEU A 203 -25.07 0.58 -0.07
N ASN A 204 -24.39 0.45 1.05
CA ASN A 204 -24.98 0.13 2.33
C ASN A 204 -24.29 1.01 3.38
N GLY A 205 -25.00 1.99 3.96
CA GLY A 205 -24.48 2.90 4.99
C GLY A 205 -24.71 4.37 4.67
N THR A 206 -23.89 5.22 5.26
CA THR A 206 -24.04 6.69 5.16
C THR A 206 -22.87 7.27 4.37
N ILE A 207 -23.18 8.09 3.38
CA ILE A 207 -22.18 8.86 2.62
C ILE A 207 -22.50 10.34 2.82
N VAL A 208 -21.50 11.09 3.33
CA VAL A 208 -21.61 12.52 3.63
C VAL A 208 -20.55 13.28 2.82
N THR A 209 -21.00 14.17 1.95
CA THR A 209 -20.17 15.09 1.19
C THR A 209 -20.53 16.54 1.52
N ALA A 210 -19.57 17.44 1.43
CA ALA A 210 -19.82 18.87 1.57
C ALA A 210 -20.47 19.45 0.30
N ASN A 211 -20.17 18.87 -0.85
CA ASN A 211 -20.64 19.35 -2.15
C ASN A 211 -21.48 18.26 -2.87
N VAL A 212 -21.02 17.77 -3.99
CA VAL A 212 -21.81 16.95 -4.91
C VAL A 212 -21.52 15.46 -4.72
N GLN A 213 -22.56 14.63 -4.85
CA GLN A 213 -22.44 13.19 -5.09
C GLN A 213 -22.92 12.90 -6.51
N THR A 214 -22.08 12.29 -7.33
CA THR A 214 -22.38 11.93 -8.71
C THR A 214 -22.19 10.42 -8.89
N TYR A 215 -23.20 9.76 -9.44
CA TYR A 215 -23.17 8.34 -9.77
C TYR A 215 -23.47 8.21 -11.26
N GLU A 216 -22.48 7.77 -12.03
CA GLU A 216 -22.55 7.68 -13.49
C GLU A 216 -22.40 6.21 -13.92
N ALA A 217 -23.29 5.74 -14.79
CA ALA A 217 -23.13 4.45 -15.42
C ALA A 217 -21.92 4.49 -16.40
N ASN A 218 -21.23 3.39 -16.55
CA ASN A 218 -20.20 3.22 -17.58
C ASN A 218 -20.82 3.03 -18.96
#